data_b82b939661497c7c941775de255b9c4b
#
_entry.id   b82b939661497c7c941775de255b9c4b
#
_cell.length_a   1.000
_cell.length_b   1.000
_cell.length_c   1.000
_cell.angle_alpha   90.00
_cell.angle_beta   90.00
_cell.angle_gamma   90.00
#
_symmetry.space_group_name_H-M   'P 1'
#
loop_
_entity.id
_entity.type
_entity.pdbx_description
1 polymer ?
#
loop_
_entity_poly.entity_id
_entity_poly.type
_entity_poly.pdbx_seq_one_letter_code
_entity_poly.pdbx_strand_id
1 'polypeptide(L)'
;MEVIKISIITINFNNCKGLIQTLDSVAQQTYNKYEHIIIDGASTDGSKYIIEQYKNKNPHVTYWVSEKDEGIYNAMNKGITHAQGQYLLFLNSGDYIEPNILEQAATSLTGTDIIYGNLYFISESGHKYLRIYPESPLSAALLLSPTF
;
A
#
# COMPACT_ATOMS: atom_id res chain seq x y z
N MET A 1 18.90 15.54 -4.78
CA MET A 1 17.73 14.65 -4.93
C MET A 1 17.16 14.33 -3.55
N GLU A 2 15.87 14.44 -3.41
CA GLU A 2 15.22 14.08 -2.16
C GLU A 2 15.19 12.56 -2.03
N VAL A 3 15.61 12.03 -0.87
CA VAL A 3 15.71 10.58 -0.65
C VAL A 3 14.30 10.03 -0.42
N ILE A 4 13.87 9.09 -1.27
CA ILE A 4 12.61 8.36 -1.09
C ILE A 4 12.75 7.49 0.16
N LYS A 5 11.80 7.62 1.09
CA LYS A 5 11.80 6.88 2.35
C LYS A 5 10.88 5.67 2.31
N ILE A 6 9.74 5.79 1.66
CA ILE A 6 8.70 4.74 1.64
C ILE A 6 8.34 4.41 0.19
N SER A 7 8.36 3.13 -0.17
CA SER A 7 7.74 2.64 -1.40
C SER A 7 6.39 2.02 -1.06
N ILE A 8 5.31 2.63 -1.54
CA ILE A 8 3.97 2.07 -1.45
C ILE A 8 3.77 1.15 -2.65
N ILE A 9 3.43 -0.10 -2.41
CA ILE A 9 3.18 -1.12 -3.44
C ILE A 9 1.71 -1.49 -3.40
N THR A 10 0.97 -1.08 -4.42
CA THR A 10 -0.44 -1.43 -4.60
C THR A 10 -0.58 -2.55 -5.61
N ILE A 11 -1.28 -3.60 -5.21
CA ILE A 11 -1.57 -4.76 -6.04
C ILE A 11 -3.05 -4.75 -6.36
N ASN A 12 -3.41 -4.94 -7.62
CA ASN A 12 -4.78 -4.97 -8.08
C ASN A 12 -5.04 -6.16 -9.00
N PHE A 13 -6.20 -6.76 -8.87
CA PHE A 13 -6.75 -7.69 -9.84
C PHE A 13 -8.29 -7.62 -9.83
N ASN A 14 -8.87 -7.12 -10.93
CA ASN A 14 -10.32 -7.00 -11.13
C ASN A 14 -11.08 -6.37 -9.93
N ASN A 15 -10.51 -5.31 -9.35
CA ASN A 15 -11.11 -4.57 -8.25
C ASN A 15 -11.04 -3.05 -8.50
N CYS A 16 -11.58 -2.60 -9.62
CA CYS A 16 -11.55 -1.20 -10.05
C CYS A 16 -12.09 -0.25 -8.99
N LYS A 17 -13.21 -0.60 -8.35
CA LYS A 17 -13.82 0.24 -7.28
C LYS A 17 -12.92 0.37 -6.06
N GLY A 18 -12.37 -0.75 -5.58
CA GLY A 18 -11.43 -0.75 -4.46
C GLY A 18 -10.14 -0.02 -4.81
N LEU A 19 -9.64 -0.20 -6.03
CA LEU A 19 -8.45 0.49 -6.52
C LEU A 19 -8.60 2.02 -6.44
N ILE A 20 -9.72 2.58 -6.89
CA ILE A 20 -9.98 4.03 -6.81
C ILE A 20 -9.85 4.51 -5.37
N GLN A 21 -10.47 3.82 -4.41
CA GLN A 21 -10.39 4.17 -2.99
C GLN A 21 -8.94 4.15 -2.48
N THR A 22 -8.19 3.13 -2.84
CA THR A 22 -6.77 3.01 -2.47
C THR A 22 -5.94 4.17 -3.02
N LEU A 23 -6.05 4.41 -4.34
CA LEU A 23 -5.30 5.47 -5.02
C LEU A 23 -5.61 6.86 -4.46
N ASP A 24 -6.89 7.14 -4.19
CA ASP A 24 -7.32 8.41 -3.59
C ASP A 24 -6.72 8.60 -2.18
N SER A 25 -6.66 7.54 -1.36
CA SER A 25 -6.07 7.61 -0.03
C SER A 25 -4.57 7.88 -0.05
N VAL A 26 -3.87 7.35 -1.04
CA VAL A 26 -2.44 7.62 -1.25
C VAL A 26 -2.22 9.05 -1.76
N ALA A 27 -3.05 9.52 -2.69
CA ALA A 27 -2.96 10.88 -3.23
C ALA A 27 -3.20 11.97 -2.17
N GLN A 28 -3.92 11.66 -1.08
CA GLN A 28 -4.22 12.59 0.00
C GLN A 28 -3.15 12.63 1.10
N GLN A 29 -2.05 11.87 0.98
CA GLN A 29 -1.00 11.88 1.98
C GLN A 29 -0.29 13.23 2.04
N THR A 30 -0.04 13.71 3.26
CA THR A 30 0.66 14.98 3.53
C THR A 30 2.18 14.84 3.43
N TYR A 31 2.70 13.64 3.65
CA TYR A 31 4.12 13.31 3.51
C TYR A 31 4.49 13.13 2.04
N ASN A 32 5.62 13.65 1.59
CA ASN A 32 6.01 13.67 0.17
C ASN A 32 7.25 12.84 -0.19
N LYS A 33 7.92 12.21 0.81
CA LYS A 33 9.12 11.37 0.56
C LYS A 33 8.74 9.92 0.33
N TYR A 34 7.76 9.68 -0.52
CA TYR A 34 7.34 8.34 -0.94
C TYR A 34 7.28 8.22 -2.45
N GLU A 35 7.29 6.99 -2.91
CA GLU A 35 6.92 6.62 -4.27
C GLU A 35 5.74 5.65 -4.24
N HIS A 36 5.02 5.58 -5.34
CA HIS A 36 3.91 4.66 -5.52
C HIS A 36 4.17 3.74 -6.71
N ILE A 37 4.16 2.45 -6.45
CA ILE A 37 4.34 1.38 -7.42
C ILE A 37 3.03 0.62 -7.53
N ILE A 38 2.51 0.44 -8.75
CA ILE A 38 1.20 -0.17 -8.97
C ILE A 38 1.36 -1.39 -9.87
N ILE A 39 0.97 -2.54 -9.38
CA ILE A 39 1.01 -3.82 -10.11
C ILE A 39 -0.41 -4.31 -10.32
N ASP A 40 -0.83 -4.35 -11.56
CA ASP A 40 -2.14 -4.84 -11.97
C ASP A 40 -2.00 -6.18 -12.71
N GLY A 41 -2.74 -7.18 -12.28
CA GLY A 41 -2.71 -8.55 -12.77
C GLY A 41 -3.43 -8.76 -14.12
N ALA A 42 -3.35 -7.82 -15.06
CA ALA A 42 -4.08 -7.82 -16.32
C ALA A 42 -5.61 -7.76 -16.12
N SER A 43 -6.06 -6.85 -15.28
CA SER A 43 -7.49 -6.63 -15.03
C SER A 43 -8.27 -6.26 -16.28
N THR A 44 -9.53 -6.68 -16.34
CA THR A 44 -10.45 -6.44 -17.47
C THR A 44 -11.64 -5.54 -17.10
N ASP A 45 -11.69 -5.04 -15.86
CA ASP A 45 -12.78 -4.28 -15.27
C ASP A 45 -12.64 -2.75 -15.39
N GLY A 46 -11.67 -2.25 -16.18
CA GLY A 46 -11.36 -0.84 -16.32
C GLY A 46 -10.23 -0.33 -15.41
N SER A 47 -9.68 -1.16 -14.53
CA SER A 47 -8.60 -0.81 -13.61
C SER A 47 -7.40 -0.17 -14.32
N LYS A 48 -6.98 -0.73 -15.46
CA LYS A 48 -5.87 -0.20 -16.26
C LYS A 48 -6.06 1.27 -16.63
N TYR A 49 -7.25 1.63 -17.10
CA TYR A 49 -7.57 3.01 -17.44
C TYR A 49 -7.47 3.94 -16.22
N ILE A 50 -7.96 3.50 -15.07
CA ILE A 50 -7.88 4.26 -13.82
C ILE A 50 -6.42 4.50 -13.41
N ILE A 51 -5.56 3.48 -13.52
CA ILE A 51 -4.12 3.61 -13.21
C ILE A 51 -3.45 4.63 -14.14
N GLU A 52 -3.73 4.58 -15.44
CA GLU A 52 -3.20 5.54 -16.41
C GLU A 52 -3.60 6.98 -16.07
N GLN A 53 -4.89 7.21 -15.74
CA GLN A 53 -5.38 8.52 -15.34
C GLN A 53 -4.74 9.01 -14.03
N TYR A 54 -4.58 8.12 -13.06
CA TYR A 54 -3.96 8.42 -11.78
C TYR A 54 -2.49 8.80 -11.94
N LYS A 55 -1.72 8.00 -12.69
CA LYS A 55 -0.30 8.28 -12.99
C LYS A 55 -0.11 9.66 -13.62
N ASN A 56 -0.96 10.03 -14.57
CA ASN A 56 -0.84 11.32 -15.26
C ASN A 56 -1.03 12.53 -14.34
N LYS A 57 -1.66 12.34 -13.19
CA LYS A 57 -1.96 13.40 -12.21
C LYS A 57 -1.09 13.32 -10.95
N ASN A 58 -0.43 12.18 -10.71
CA ASN A 58 0.31 11.93 -9.48
C ASN A 58 1.80 11.66 -9.78
N PRO A 59 2.69 12.62 -9.50
CA PRO A 59 4.13 12.50 -9.77
C PRO A 59 4.83 11.46 -8.90
N HIS A 60 4.20 11.00 -7.81
CA HIS A 60 4.76 9.95 -6.95
C HIS A 60 4.67 8.56 -7.57
N VAL A 61 3.90 8.35 -8.65
CA VAL A 61 3.87 7.07 -9.36
C VAL A 61 5.15 6.91 -10.19
N THR A 62 6.10 6.15 -9.66
CA THR A 62 7.40 5.89 -10.29
C THR A 62 7.37 4.71 -11.24
N TYR A 63 6.51 3.74 -10.95
CA TYR A 63 6.34 2.55 -11.79
C TYR A 63 4.90 2.01 -11.75
N TRP A 64 4.42 1.50 -12.87
CA TRP A 64 3.22 0.71 -12.94
C TRP A 64 3.26 -0.26 -14.12
N VAL A 65 2.55 -1.37 -13.99
CA VAL A 65 2.39 -2.37 -15.04
C VAL A 65 1.01 -3.02 -14.93
N SER A 66 0.44 -3.40 -16.07
CA SER A 66 -0.76 -4.23 -16.15
C SER A 66 -0.43 -5.44 -17.01
N GLU A 67 -0.15 -6.56 -16.37
CA GLU A 67 0.24 -7.81 -17.01
C GLU A 67 -0.16 -9.00 -16.14
N LYS A 68 -0.33 -10.17 -16.76
CA LYS A 68 -0.65 -11.40 -16.03
C LYS A 68 0.45 -11.72 -15.01
N ASP A 69 0.03 -12.08 -13.81
CA ASP A 69 0.90 -12.57 -12.76
C ASP A 69 0.52 -14.00 -12.31
N GLU A 70 1.36 -14.59 -11.47
CA GLU A 70 1.17 -15.93 -10.89
C GLU A 70 0.59 -15.85 -9.46
N GLY A 71 -0.22 -14.83 -9.21
CA GLY A 71 -0.87 -14.59 -7.93
C GLY A 71 -0.25 -13.45 -7.13
N ILE A 72 -0.87 -13.17 -5.98
CA ILE A 72 -0.61 -11.98 -5.16
C ILE A 72 0.88 -11.83 -4.77
N TYR A 73 1.55 -12.91 -4.40
CA TYR A 73 2.96 -12.85 -4.01
C TYR A 73 3.89 -12.58 -5.19
N ASN A 74 3.54 -13.06 -6.40
CA ASN A 74 4.29 -12.72 -7.61
C ASN A 74 4.16 -11.23 -7.91
N ALA A 75 2.96 -10.66 -7.81
CA ALA A 75 2.72 -9.23 -7.95
C ALA A 75 3.49 -8.42 -6.89
N MET A 76 3.49 -8.84 -5.61
CA MET A 76 4.29 -8.23 -4.54
C MET A 76 5.77 -8.20 -4.90
N ASN A 77 6.33 -9.32 -5.34
CA ASN A 77 7.73 -9.42 -5.70
C ASN A 77 8.09 -8.51 -6.89
N LYS A 78 7.21 -8.41 -7.90
CA LYS A 78 7.37 -7.42 -8.98
C LYS A 78 7.48 -6.00 -8.42
N GLY A 79 6.60 -5.62 -7.49
CA GLY A 79 6.64 -4.31 -6.85
C GLY A 79 7.95 -4.07 -6.08
N ILE A 80 8.42 -5.06 -5.33
CA ILE A 80 9.68 -4.99 -4.57
C ILE A 80 10.88 -4.72 -5.50
N THR A 81 10.94 -5.34 -6.67
CA THR A 81 12.06 -5.17 -7.61
C THR A 81 12.17 -3.74 -8.17
N HIS A 82 11.11 -2.95 -8.11
CA HIS A 82 11.07 -1.56 -8.56
C HIS A 82 11.17 -0.54 -7.40
N ALA A 83 11.13 -1.01 -6.16
CA ALA A 83 11.14 -0.15 -4.99
C ALA A 83 12.51 0.48 -4.75
N GLN A 84 12.54 1.79 -4.48
CA GLN A 84 13.73 2.58 -4.17
C GLN A 84 13.71 3.13 -2.73
N GLY A 85 12.59 3.02 -2.04
CA GLY A 85 12.42 3.45 -0.66
C GLY A 85 13.15 2.55 0.33
N GLN A 86 13.48 3.11 1.48
CA GLN A 86 14.09 2.36 2.58
C GLN A 86 13.09 1.43 3.27
N TYR A 87 11.80 1.73 3.18
CA TYR A 87 10.70 0.98 3.77
C TYR A 87 9.66 0.65 2.71
N LEU A 88 9.01 -0.49 2.86
CA LEU A 88 7.94 -0.95 1.98
C LEU A 88 6.60 -0.90 2.73
N LEU A 89 5.58 -0.39 2.07
CA LEU A 89 4.19 -0.47 2.50
C LEU A 89 3.38 -1.19 1.42
N PHE A 90 2.89 -2.39 1.73
CA PHE A 90 1.92 -3.07 0.86
C PHE A 90 0.52 -2.57 1.17
N LEU A 91 -0.14 -2.02 0.17
CA LEU A 91 -1.48 -1.49 0.26
C LEU A 91 -2.32 -2.03 -0.91
N ASN A 92 -3.01 -3.13 -0.69
CA ASN A 92 -3.78 -3.81 -1.72
C ASN A 92 -5.01 -2.99 -2.15
N SER A 93 -5.46 -3.18 -3.38
CA SER A 93 -6.69 -2.52 -3.86
C SER A 93 -7.90 -2.87 -3.00
N GLY A 94 -8.57 -1.84 -2.48
CA GLY A 94 -9.65 -1.94 -1.50
C GLY A 94 -9.23 -1.54 -0.09
N ASP A 95 -7.94 -1.63 0.24
CA ASP A 95 -7.40 -1.08 1.47
C ASP A 95 -7.08 0.41 1.31
N TYR A 96 -7.13 1.17 2.40
CA TYR A 96 -6.80 2.58 2.38
C TYR A 96 -6.15 3.04 3.69
N ILE A 97 -5.46 4.17 3.61
CA ILE A 97 -4.75 4.77 4.74
C ILE A 97 -5.31 6.16 5.04
N GLU A 98 -5.28 6.54 6.31
CA GLU A 98 -5.67 7.89 6.75
C GLU A 98 -4.71 8.96 6.19
N PRO A 99 -5.17 10.21 5.94
CA PRO A 99 -4.39 11.21 5.18
C PRO A 99 -3.01 11.57 5.74
N ASN A 100 -2.77 11.40 7.03
CA ASN A 100 -1.51 11.77 7.69
C ASN A 100 -0.69 10.57 8.17
N ILE A 101 -1.03 9.35 7.76
CA ILE A 101 -0.41 8.14 8.30
C ILE A 101 1.07 8.01 7.91
N LEU A 102 1.42 8.41 6.69
CA LEU A 102 2.83 8.38 6.26
C LEU A 102 3.67 9.40 7.03
N GLU A 103 3.14 10.56 7.34
CA GLU A 103 3.83 11.58 8.14
C GLU A 103 4.04 11.11 9.59
N GLN A 104 3.03 10.47 10.18
CA GLN A 104 3.14 9.85 11.50
C GLN A 104 4.18 8.72 11.49
N ALA A 105 4.13 7.82 10.51
CA ALA A 105 5.09 6.75 10.38
C ALA A 105 6.52 7.27 10.18
N ALA A 106 6.69 8.37 9.45
CA ALA A 106 7.99 8.97 9.16
C ALA A 106 8.79 9.32 10.42
N THR A 107 8.15 9.65 11.53
CA THR A 107 8.81 9.90 12.81
C THR A 107 9.50 8.68 13.40
N SER A 108 9.08 7.48 12.99
CA SER A 108 9.62 6.18 13.44
C SER A 108 10.58 5.54 12.44
N LEU A 109 10.84 6.19 11.28
CA LEU A 109 11.75 5.69 10.23
C LEU A 109 13.23 5.94 10.62
N THR A 110 13.66 5.38 11.73
CA THR A 110 14.99 5.63 12.33
C THR A 110 15.92 4.43 12.28
N GLY A 111 15.74 3.52 11.30
CA GLY A 111 16.50 2.27 11.17
C GLY A 111 15.84 1.07 11.85
N THR A 112 14.58 1.18 12.25
CA THR A 112 13.76 0.07 12.75
C THR A 112 13.41 -0.86 11.58
N ASP A 113 13.43 -2.17 11.77
CA ASP A 113 13.15 -3.13 10.71
C ASP A 113 11.65 -3.19 10.35
N ILE A 114 10.78 -3.07 11.35
CA ILE A 114 9.32 -3.16 11.17
C ILE A 114 8.65 -2.03 11.94
N ILE A 115 7.74 -1.33 11.26
CA ILE A 115 6.85 -0.34 11.85
C ILE A 115 5.44 -0.82 11.66
N TYR A 116 4.66 -0.80 12.71
CA TYR A 116 3.25 -1.21 12.68
C TYR A 116 2.38 -0.20 13.43
N GLY A 117 1.11 -0.20 13.11
CA GLY A 117 0.11 0.65 13.75
C GLY A 117 -1.21 -0.09 13.92
N ASN A 118 -2.18 0.61 14.47
CA ASN A 118 -3.53 0.08 14.63
C ASN A 118 -4.25 0.01 13.27
N LEU A 119 -5.14 -0.96 13.12
CA LEU A 119 -5.91 -1.20 11.91
C LEU A 119 -7.41 -1.11 12.18
N TYR A 120 -8.13 -0.59 11.21
CA TYR A 120 -9.57 -0.76 11.15
C TYR A 120 -9.92 -1.88 10.18
N PHE A 121 -10.67 -2.86 10.67
CA PHE A 121 -11.37 -3.81 9.81
C PHE A 121 -12.75 -3.25 9.49
N ILE A 122 -13.11 -3.26 8.21
CA ILE A 122 -14.41 -2.79 7.76
C ILE A 122 -15.15 -3.99 7.19
N SER A 123 -16.29 -4.34 7.82
CA SER A 123 -17.14 -5.43 7.33
C SER A 123 -17.89 -5.02 6.06
N GLU A 124 -18.46 -5.98 5.35
CA GLU A 124 -19.33 -5.74 4.19
C GLU A 124 -20.53 -4.82 4.52
N SER A 125 -21.00 -4.87 5.76
CA SER A 125 -22.06 -3.99 6.26
C SER A 125 -21.58 -2.59 6.66
N GLY A 126 -20.29 -2.28 6.51
CA GLY A 126 -19.69 -0.99 6.83
C GLY A 126 -19.32 -0.79 8.31
N HIS A 127 -19.48 -1.81 9.17
CA HIS A 127 -19.03 -1.70 10.55
C HIS A 127 -17.51 -1.66 10.64
N LYS A 128 -16.99 -0.71 11.43
CA LYS A 128 -15.55 -0.55 11.69
C LYS A 128 -15.18 -1.19 13.02
N TYR A 129 -14.19 -2.07 13.00
CA TYR A 129 -13.59 -2.70 14.18
C TYR A 129 -12.14 -2.24 14.31
N LEU A 130 -11.80 -1.54 15.38
CA LEU A 130 -10.42 -1.15 15.66
C LEU A 130 -9.66 -2.34 16.26
N ARG A 131 -8.57 -2.74 15.62
CA ARG A 131 -7.58 -3.64 16.19
C ARG A 131 -6.39 -2.84 16.69
N ILE A 132 -6.16 -2.89 17.99
CA ILE A 132 -5.04 -2.24 18.67
C ILE A 132 -3.93 -3.28 18.80
N TYR A 133 -2.74 -2.94 18.31
CA TYR A 133 -1.53 -3.73 18.52
C TYR A 133 -0.79 -3.24 19.75
N PRO A 134 -0.13 -4.13 20.54
CA PRO A 134 0.59 -3.72 21.74
C PRO A 134 1.77 -2.82 21.36
N GLU A 135 2.10 -1.88 22.25
CA GLU A 135 3.26 -0.99 22.08
C GLU A 135 4.61 -1.69 22.30
N SER A 136 4.60 -2.92 22.83
CA SER A 136 5.79 -3.76 22.97
C SER A 136 6.19 -4.41 21.64
N PRO A 137 7.47 -4.77 21.45
CA PRO A 137 7.92 -5.46 20.25
C PRO A 137 7.06 -6.69 19.92
N LEU A 138 6.67 -6.82 18.66
CA LEU A 138 5.94 -8.00 18.19
C LEU A 138 6.80 -9.25 18.36
N SER A 139 6.27 -10.29 18.98
CA SER A 139 6.92 -11.59 19.00
C SER A 139 6.83 -12.27 17.64
N ALA A 140 7.79 -13.14 17.32
CA ALA A 140 7.74 -13.93 16.09
C ALA A 140 6.44 -14.75 15.98
N ALA A 141 5.90 -15.22 17.10
CA ALA A 141 4.62 -15.94 17.14
C ALA A 141 3.44 -15.07 16.69
N LEU A 142 3.44 -13.77 17.03
CA LEU A 142 2.39 -12.86 16.61
C LEU A 142 2.48 -12.55 15.11
N LEU A 143 3.72 -12.42 14.56
CA LEU A 143 3.94 -12.20 13.13
C LEU A 143 3.59 -13.40 12.26
N LEU A 144 3.76 -14.62 12.80
CA LEU A 144 3.49 -15.87 12.09
C LEU A 144 2.07 -16.39 12.31
N SER A 145 1.32 -15.83 13.24
CA SER A 145 -0.04 -16.25 13.53
C SER A 145 -0.98 -15.77 12.43
N PRO A 146 -1.63 -16.68 11.68
CA PRO A 146 -2.69 -16.28 10.75
C PRO A 146 -3.90 -15.84 11.59
N THR A 147 -3.98 -14.56 11.87
CA THR A 147 -5.14 -13.97 12.54
C THR A 147 -6.14 -13.52 11.48
N PHE A 148 -6.92 -14.47 11.03
CA PHE A 148 -8.14 -14.24 10.25
C PHE A 148 -9.35 -14.30 11.17
#